data_aaa80322fa99f6e1fc3656206a1bfd3a
#
_entry.id   aaa80322fa99f6e1fc3656206a1bfd3a
#
_cell.length_a   1.000
_cell.length_b   1.000
_cell.length_c   1.000
_cell.angle_alpha   90.00
_cell.angle_beta   90.00
_cell.angle_gamma   90.00
#
_symmetry.space_group_name_H-M   'P 1'
#
loop_
_entity.id
_entity.type
_entity.pdbx_description
1 polymer ?
#
loop_
_entity_poly.entity_id
_entity_poly.type
_entity_poly.pdbx_seq_one_letter_code
_entity_poly.pdbx_strand_id
1 'polypeptide(L)'
;ILGIDFSLSAPGVLAGNRLRELYTPLLGSRRDFRDLIKPCRTVATDIESGERVDIGTGSLEDAYRASIAVPVVISPIKREGRVLVDGGVSDPVPAEVVRDMGADICIAVNVVPPLKKGVEMALSRYVRRLGKFNPLSYFGADQDFPNLFDITMNSMQTLQHELGNFKAISADVRINPDLSEFTWIEYYRSQEIIDRGIEATERILPAIKKKAGLDV
;
A
#
# COMPACT_ATOMS: atom_id res chain seq x y z
N ILE A 1 -16.35 -6.61 12.16
CA ILE A 1 -15.23 -7.25 12.88
C ILE A 1 -14.48 -8.06 11.84
N LEU A 2 -13.37 -7.51 11.32
CA LEU A 2 -12.43 -8.22 10.46
C LEU A 2 -11.88 -9.40 11.26
N GLY A 3 -12.36 -10.60 10.97
CA GLY A 3 -11.78 -11.79 11.54
C GLY A 3 -10.37 -11.96 10.97
N ILE A 4 -9.37 -11.81 11.81
CA ILE A 4 -7.96 -11.84 11.45
C ILE A 4 -7.54 -13.31 11.35
N ASP A 5 -7.00 -13.73 10.20
CA ASP A 5 -6.44 -15.06 10.01
C ASP A 5 -4.97 -15.11 10.48
N PHE A 6 -4.82 -15.16 11.82
CA PHE A 6 -3.50 -15.36 12.41
C PHE A 6 -2.91 -16.69 11.99
N SER A 7 -1.66 -16.66 11.53
CA SER A 7 -0.89 -17.86 11.24
C SER A 7 0.42 -17.84 12.02
N LEU A 8 0.55 -18.75 12.98
CA LEU A 8 1.82 -18.92 13.73
C LEU A 8 2.90 -19.64 12.91
N SER A 9 2.54 -20.22 11.76
CA SER A 9 3.46 -20.98 10.88
C SER A 9 3.78 -20.25 9.57
N ALA A 10 3.13 -19.12 9.29
CA ALA A 10 3.39 -18.33 8.09
C ALA A 10 4.44 -17.23 8.34
N PRO A 11 5.19 -16.80 7.31
CA PRO A 11 6.20 -15.75 7.43
C PRO A 11 5.65 -14.34 7.65
N GLY A 12 4.34 -14.19 7.86
CA GLY A 12 3.65 -12.95 8.24
C GLY A 12 2.61 -13.23 9.34
N VAL A 13 2.24 -12.19 10.08
CA VAL A 13 1.22 -12.28 11.15
C VAL A 13 -0.13 -12.71 10.61
N LEU A 14 -0.45 -12.32 9.37
CA LEU A 14 -1.68 -12.66 8.66
C LEU A 14 -1.38 -13.51 7.44
N ALA A 15 -2.10 -14.60 7.24
CA ALA A 15 -1.99 -15.41 6.02
C ALA A 15 -2.51 -14.68 4.77
N GLY A 16 -3.43 -13.73 4.95
CA GLY A 16 -4.01 -12.91 3.88
C GLY A 16 -5.19 -13.53 3.14
N ASN A 17 -5.68 -14.70 3.56
CA ASN A 17 -6.83 -15.35 2.92
C ASN A 17 -8.12 -14.54 3.10
N ARG A 18 -8.31 -13.92 4.25
CA ARG A 18 -9.50 -13.07 4.51
C ARG A 18 -9.46 -11.75 3.77
N LEU A 19 -8.28 -11.19 3.54
CA LEU A 19 -8.14 -10.04 2.64
C LEU A 19 -8.63 -10.40 1.24
N ARG A 20 -8.30 -11.60 0.77
CA ARG A 20 -8.80 -12.14 -0.49
C ARG A 20 -10.33 -12.12 -0.56
N GLU A 21 -11.03 -12.57 0.48
CA GLU A 21 -12.49 -12.54 0.56
C GLU A 21 -13.07 -11.12 0.44
N LEU A 22 -12.34 -10.11 0.92
CA LEU A 22 -12.78 -8.71 0.86
C LEU A 22 -12.66 -8.09 -0.53
N TYR A 23 -11.57 -8.34 -1.26
CA TYR A 23 -11.37 -7.70 -2.56
C TYR A 23 -11.87 -8.52 -3.75
N THR A 24 -11.98 -9.85 -3.63
CA THR A 24 -12.49 -10.70 -4.72
C THR A 24 -13.87 -10.25 -5.25
N PRO A 25 -14.85 -9.88 -4.38
CA PRO A 25 -16.12 -9.34 -4.86
C PRO A 25 -15.99 -8.04 -5.66
N LEU A 26 -14.97 -7.20 -5.38
CA LEU A 26 -14.74 -5.95 -6.10
C LEU A 26 -14.25 -6.17 -7.53
N LEU A 27 -13.62 -7.30 -7.81
CA LEU A 27 -13.21 -7.69 -9.16
C LEU A 27 -14.41 -8.09 -10.04
N GLY A 28 -15.57 -8.41 -9.44
CA GLY A 28 -16.74 -8.89 -10.14
C GLY A 28 -16.46 -10.21 -10.86
N SER A 29 -16.75 -10.27 -12.17
CA SER A 29 -16.47 -11.44 -13.01
C SER A 29 -15.03 -11.47 -13.58
N ARG A 30 -14.26 -10.39 -13.42
CA ARG A 30 -12.90 -10.26 -13.95
C ARG A 30 -11.94 -11.13 -13.15
N ARG A 31 -11.14 -11.93 -13.84
CA ARG A 31 -10.17 -12.84 -13.20
C ARG A 31 -8.75 -12.63 -13.71
N ASP A 32 -8.60 -12.08 -14.91
CA ASP A 32 -7.34 -11.89 -15.59
C ASP A 32 -7.19 -10.43 -16.04
N PHE A 33 -5.96 -9.95 -16.20
CA PHE A 33 -5.70 -8.60 -16.73
C PHE A 33 -6.33 -8.38 -18.11
N ARG A 34 -6.52 -9.43 -18.90
CA ARG A 34 -7.21 -9.38 -20.20
C ARG A 34 -8.70 -9.04 -20.11
N ASP A 35 -9.30 -9.22 -18.95
CA ASP A 35 -10.71 -8.88 -18.70
C ASP A 35 -10.90 -7.38 -18.40
N LEU A 36 -9.81 -6.63 -18.26
CA LEU A 36 -9.85 -5.21 -17.93
C LEU A 36 -10.06 -4.35 -19.17
N ILE A 37 -10.93 -3.34 -19.05
CA ILE A 37 -11.23 -2.38 -20.13
C ILE A 37 -10.04 -1.45 -20.41
N LYS A 38 -9.28 -1.13 -19.36
CA LYS A 38 -8.11 -0.25 -19.44
C LYS A 38 -6.85 -1.02 -19.09
N PRO A 39 -5.71 -0.73 -19.72
CA PRO A 39 -4.43 -1.28 -19.31
C PRO A 39 -4.20 -1.02 -17.82
N CYS A 40 -3.76 -2.05 -17.10
CA CYS A 40 -3.46 -1.97 -15.68
C CYS A 40 -2.21 -2.76 -15.37
N ARG A 41 -1.45 -2.30 -14.40
CA ARG A 41 -0.37 -3.06 -13.77
C ARG A 41 -0.44 -2.91 -12.27
N THR A 42 -0.07 -3.95 -11.55
CA THR A 42 0.25 -3.88 -10.13
C THR A 42 1.75 -4.00 -9.95
N VAL A 43 2.26 -3.41 -8.88
CA VAL A 43 3.67 -3.47 -8.54
C VAL A 43 3.85 -4.32 -7.29
N ALA A 44 4.82 -5.20 -7.31
CA ALA A 44 5.31 -5.96 -6.18
C ALA A 44 6.84 -5.82 -6.08
N THR A 45 7.41 -6.26 -4.98
CA THR A 45 8.86 -6.28 -4.78
C THR A 45 9.32 -7.72 -4.59
N ASP A 46 10.31 -8.14 -5.33
CA ASP A 46 11.02 -9.38 -5.04
C ASP A 46 11.92 -9.15 -3.83
N ILE A 47 11.62 -9.80 -2.71
CA ILE A 47 12.32 -9.54 -1.44
C ILE A 47 13.75 -10.11 -1.43
N GLU A 48 14.07 -11.04 -2.33
CA GLU A 48 15.41 -11.64 -2.40
C GLU A 48 16.38 -10.76 -3.21
N SER A 49 15.90 -10.11 -4.27
CA SER A 49 16.71 -9.23 -5.11
C SER A 49 16.54 -7.74 -4.82
N GLY A 50 15.44 -7.33 -4.18
CA GLY A 50 15.04 -5.94 -4.02
C GLY A 50 14.43 -5.31 -5.29
N GLU A 51 14.30 -6.08 -6.37
CA GLU A 51 13.79 -5.56 -7.64
C GLU A 51 12.29 -5.32 -7.62
N ARG A 52 11.86 -4.24 -8.31
CA ARG A 52 10.46 -4.01 -8.64
C ARG A 52 9.98 -5.07 -9.64
N VAL A 53 8.81 -5.61 -9.41
CA VAL A 53 8.14 -6.58 -10.29
C VAL A 53 6.82 -6.00 -10.77
N ASP A 54 6.74 -5.66 -12.06
CA ASP A 54 5.55 -5.12 -12.70
C ASP A 54 4.68 -6.28 -13.20
N ILE A 55 3.49 -6.44 -12.63
CA ILE A 55 2.58 -7.53 -12.94
C ILE A 55 1.43 -6.96 -13.78
N GLY A 56 1.35 -7.33 -15.05
CA GLY A 56 0.34 -6.90 -16.00
C GLY A 56 -0.35 -8.04 -16.75
N THR A 57 -0.12 -9.28 -16.34
CA THR A 57 -0.66 -10.48 -16.99
C THR A 57 -1.04 -11.55 -15.97
N GLY A 58 -1.97 -12.44 -16.36
CA GLY A 58 -2.42 -13.56 -15.54
C GLY A 58 -3.45 -13.14 -14.49
N SER A 59 -3.50 -13.85 -13.38
CA SER A 59 -4.51 -13.67 -12.33
C SER A 59 -4.44 -12.29 -11.69
N LEU A 60 -5.53 -11.53 -11.76
CA LEU A 60 -5.71 -10.26 -11.05
C LEU A 60 -5.63 -10.45 -9.54
N GLU A 61 -6.16 -11.57 -9.06
CA GLU A 61 -6.20 -11.89 -7.64
C GLU A 61 -4.79 -12.10 -7.08
N ASP A 62 -3.96 -12.89 -7.78
CA ASP A 62 -2.59 -13.14 -7.35
C ASP A 62 -1.73 -11.89 -7.44
N ALA A 63 -1.94 -11.09 -8.49
CA ALA A 63 -1.22 -9.83 -8.67
C ALA A 63 -1.56 -8.81 -7.57
N TYR A 64 -2.85 -8.68 -7.24
CA TYR A 64 -3.28 -7.84 -6.14
C TYR A 64 -2.73 -8.35 -4.80
N ARG A 65 -2.81 -9.67 -4.58
CA ARG A 65 -2.30 -10.30 -3.35
C ARG A 65 -0.79 -10.09 -3.17
N ALA A 66 -0.01 -10.09 -4.25
CA ALA A 66 1.41 -9.75 -4.22
C ALA A 66 1.61 -8.29 -3.82
N SER A 67 0.87 -7.39 -4.48
CA SER A 67 1.01 -5.95 -4.32
C SER A 67 0.66 -5.42 -2.92
N ILE A 68 -0.16 -6.16 -2.15
CA ILE A 68 -0.57 -5.79 -0.78
C ILE A 68 0.14 -6.62 0.31
N ALA A 69 1.14 -7.41 -0.03
CA ALA A 69 1.85 -8.27 0.90
C ALA A 69 2.82 -7.47 1.78
N VAL A 70 2.28 -6.59 2.63
CA VAL A 70 3.06 -5.73 3.53
C VAL A 70 3.98 -6.58 4.41
N PRO A 71 5.31 -6.39 4.36
CA PRO A 71 6.25 -7.17 5.14
C PRO A 71 5.90 -7.19 6.63
N VAL A 72 6.19 -8.29 7.31
CA VAL A 72 5.87 -8.57 8.71
C VAL A 72 4.37 -8.78 8.94
N VAL A 73 3.49 -8.02 8.28
CA VAL A 73 2.03 -8.05 8.50
C VAL A 73 1.37 -9.14 7.69
N ILE A 74 1.61 -9.19 6.40
CA ILE A 74 0.96 -10.09 5.46
C ILE A 74 2.00 -11.01 4.84
N SER A 75 1.71 -12.32 4.83
CA SER A 75 2.63 -13.31 4.26
C SER A 75 2.95 -13.00 2.80
N PRO A 76 4.23 -13.09 2.39
CA PRO A 76 4.63 -12.98 0.99
C PRO A 76 4.00 -14.08 0.14
N ILE A 77 4.02 -13.90 -1.17
CA ILE A 77 3.60 -14.95 -2.10
C ILE A 77 4.76 -15.40 -2.98
N LYS A 78 4.70 -16.67 -3.41
CA LYS A 78 5.64 -17.18 -4.43
C LYS A 78 4.97 -17.06 -5.80
N ARG A 79 5.67 -16.42 -6.74
CA ARG A 79 5.26 -16.33 -8.14
C ARG A 79 6.47 -16.40 -9.05
N GLU A 80 6.43 -17.31 -10.03
CA GLU A 80 7.48 -17.44 -11.06
C GLU A 80 8.90 -17.57 -10.47
N GLY A 81 9.02 -18.33 -9.36
CA GLY A 81 10.30 -18.57 -8.68
C GLY A 81 10.76 -17.43 -7.77
N ARG A 82 10.01 -16.32 -7.68
CA ARG A 82 10.30 -15.15 -6.84
C ARG A 82 9.47 -15.16 -5.58
N VAL A 83 9.97 -14.54 -4.53
CA VAL A 83 9.23 -14.27 -3.28
C VAL A 83 8.80 -12.81 -3.24
N LEU A 84 7.51 -12.57 -3.47
CA LEU A 84 6.97 -11.22 -3.66
C LEU A 84 6.34 -10.68 -2.37
N VAL A 85 6.67 -9.42 -2.09
CA VAL A 85 6.09 -8.58 -1.05
C VAL A 85 5.49 -7.31 -1.67
N ASP A 86 4.90 -6.45 -0.84
CA ASP A 86 4.27 -5.18 -1.23
C ASP A 86 5.16 -4.33 -2.15
N GLY A 87 4.56 -3.78 -3.20
CA GLY A 87 5.24 -2.92 -4.17
C GLY A 87 5.76 -1.62 -3.58
N GLY A 88 5.13 -1.14 -2.51
CA GLY A 88 5.57 0.06 -1.82
C GLY A 88 6.97 -0.04 -1.21
N VAL A 89 7.53 -1.24 -1.11
CA VAL A 89 8.91 -1.44 -0.65
C VAL A 89 9.93 -0.91 -1.67
N SER A 90 9.68 -1.09 -2.98
CA SER A 90 10.59 -0.66 -4.06
C SER A 90 10.07 0.51 -4.89
N ASP A 91 8.74 0.63 -5.05
CA ASP A 91 8.12 1.67 -5.86
C ASP A 91 6.69 2.00 -5.38
N PRO A 92 6.53 2.81 -4.32
CA PRO A 92 5.21 3.14 -3.77
C PRO A 92 4.36 4.05 -4.66
N VAL A 93 4.97 4.74 -5.62
CA VAL A 93 4.31 5.61 -6.59
C VAL A 93 4.88 5.35 -7.98
N PRO A 94 4.41 4.30 -8.69
CA PRO A 94 5.04 3.76 -9.89
C PRO A 94 4.76 4.61 -11.14
N ALA A 95 5.15 5.88 -11.14
CA ALA A 95 4.92 6.82 -12.24
C ALA A 95 5.64 6.39 -13.53
N GLU A 96 6.84 5.81 -13.42
CA GLU A 96 7.58 5.28 -14.55
C GLU A 96 6.86 4.12 -15.21
N VAL A 97 6.22 3.22 -14.43
CA VAL A 97 5.44 2.11 -14.97
C VAL A 97 4.31 2.61 -15.88
N VAL A 98 3.63 3.68 -15.48
CA VAL A 98 2.56 4.30 -16.26
C VAL A 98 3.11 4.90 -17.56
N ARG A 99 4.30 5.50 -17.53
CA ARG A 99 5.00 5.98 -18.73
C ARG A 99 5.34 4.84 -19.70
N ASP A 100 5.90 3.76 -19.16
CA ASP A 100 6.26 2.57 -19.96
C ASP A 100 5.03 1.87 -20.56
N MET A 101 3.85 2.09 -19.98
CA MET A 101 2.56 1.67 -20.54
C MET A 101 2.07 2.57 -21.69
N GLY A 102 2.78 3.66 -22.02
CA GLY A 102 2.46 4.56 -23.12
C GLY A 102 1.52 5.72 -22.76
N ALA A 103 1.46 6.12 -21.47
CA ALA A 103 0.65 7.26 -21.07
C ALA A 103 1.30 8.58 -21.50
N ASP A 104 0.55 9.45 -22.18
CA ASP A 104 0.97 10.80 -22.56
C ASP A 104 1.07 11.73 -21.35
N ILE A 105 0.17 11.53 -20.38
CA ILE A 105 0.10 12.32 -19.14
C ILE A 105 0.06 11.35 -17.96
N CYS A 106 1.02 11.53 -17.04
CA CYS A 106 1.10 10.76 -15.81
C CYS A 106 0.67 11.61 -14.61
N ILE A 107 -0.34 11.14 -13.90
CA ILE A 107 -0.79 11.73 -12.63
C ILE A 107 -0.39 10.77 -11.51
N ALA A 108 0.49 11.22 -10.63
CA ALA A 108 0.93 10.46 -9.48
C ALA A 108 0.20 10.89 -8.20
N VAL A 109 -0.28 9.93 -7.43
CA VAL A 109 -0.93 10.16 -6.14
C VAL A 109 -0.15 9.45 -5.05
N ASN A 110 0.50 10.20 -4.16
CA ASN A 110 1.19 9.60 -3.01
C ASN A 110 0.24 9.52 -1.82
N VAL A 111 -0.23 8.33 -1.52
CA VAL A 111 -1.16 8.05 -0.41
C VAL A 111 -0.47 7.49 0.82
N VAL A 112 0.86 7.42 0.84
CA VAL A 112 1.61 6.99 2.02
C VAL A 112 1.66 8.14 3.02
N PRO A 113 1.02 8.03 4.19
CA PRO A 113 0.99 9.13 5.16
C PRO A 113 2.39 9.38 5.74
N PRO A 114 2.76 10.66 5.98
CA PRO A 114 3.98 10.96 6.74
C PRO A 114 3.80 10.52 8.20
N LEU A 115 4.90 10.17 8.87
CA LEU A 115 4.85 9.94 10.31
C LEU A 115 4.58 11.25 11.05
N LYS A 116 3.60 11.22 11.97
CA LYS A 116 3.29 12.34 12.85
C LYS A 116 3.53 11.94 14.30
N LYS A 117 4.31 12.73 15.01
CA LYS A 117 4.55 12.50 16.45
C LYS A 117 3.23 12.52 17.22
N GLY A 118 3.02 11.50 18.06
CA GLY A 118 1.81 11.36 18.87
C GLY A 118 0.68 10.58 18.20
N VAL A 119 0.79 10.21 16.92
CA VAL A 119 -0.12 9.25 16.28
C VAL A 119 0.40 7.85 16.59
N GLU A 120 -0.24 7.20 17.56
CA GLU A 120 0.07 5.83 17.92
C GLU A 120 -0.45 4.89 16.82
N MET A 121 0.38 3.96 16.37
CA MET A 121 -0.05 2.96 15.40
C MET A 121 -1.26 2.19 15.93
N ALA A 122 -2.36 2.20 15.17
CA ALA A 122 -3.60 1.54 15.58
C ALA A 122 -3.41 0.04 15.83
N LEU A 123 -2.42 -0.58 15.19
CA LEU A 123 -2.08 -1.99 15.41
C LEU A 123 -1.45 -2.21 16.79
N SER A 124 -0.54 -1.34 17.25
CA SER A 124 0.04 -1.39 18.59
C SER A 124 -1.04 -1.26 19.66
N ARG A 125 -2.00 -0.37 19.44
CA ARG A 125 -3.15 -0.16 20.31
C ARG A 125 -4.08 -1.38 20.34
N TYR A 126 -4.31 -1.99 19.19
CA TYR A 126 -5.11 -3.21 19.08
C TYR A 126 -4.44 -4.40 19.75
N VAL A 127 -3.15 -4.60 19.50
CA VAL A 127 -2.34 -5.69 20.09
C VAL A 127 -2.25 -5.55 21.60
N ARG A 128 -2.10 -4.32 22.14
CA ARG A 128 -2.16 -4.08 23.59
C ARG A 128 -3.52 -4.45 24.21
N ARG A 129 -4.64 -4.28 23.47
CA ARG A 129 -5.98 -4.69 23.92
C ARG A 129 -6.19 -6.20 23.96
N LEU A 130 -5.45 -6.99 23.20
CA LEU A 130 -5.53 -8.46 23.21
C LEU A 130 -4.98 -9.11 24.49
N GLY A 131 -4.37 -8.34 25.39
CA GLY A 131 -3.96 -8.75 26.73
C GLY A 131 -2.84 -9.80 26.76
N LYS A 132 -2.86 -10.72 27.74
CA LYS A 132 -1.80 -11.68 28.05
C LYS A 132 -1.39 -12.64 26.92
N PHE A 133 -2.09 -12.66 25.81
CA PHE A 133 -1.79 -13.48 24.62
C PHE A 133 -1.14 -12.67 23.50
N ASN A 134 -0.21 -11.79 23.84
CA ASN A 134 0.49 -10.98 22.86
C ASN A 134 1.86 -11.61 22.53
N PRO A 135 2.01 -12.33 21.39
CA PRO A 135 3.30 -12.87 20.98
C PRO A 135 4.33 -11.75 20.70
N LEU A 136 3.88 -10.51 20.49
CA LEU A 136 4.73 -9.34 20.29
C LEU A 136 5.25 -8.75 21.63
N SER A 137 4.69 -9.14 22.79
CA SER A 137 5.24 -8.76 24.10
C SER A 137 6.62 -9.36 24.37
N TYR A 138 7.00 -10.41 23.62
CA TYR A 138 8.34 -11.00 23.65
C TYR A 138 9.44 -10.07 23.10
N PHE A 139 9.07 -9.02 22.35
CA PHE A 139 10.02 -8.07 21.76
C PHE A 139 10.25 -6.83 22.62
N GLY A 140 10.05 -6.92 23.94
CA GLY A 140 10.45 -5.93 24.93
C GLY A 140 9.72 -4.58 24.75
N ALA A 141 8.63 -4.37 25.48
CA ALA A 141 8.05 -3.06 25.64
C ALA A 141 8.49 -2.45 26.97
N ASP A 142 9.53 -1.65 26.93
CA ASP A 142 9.69 -0.59 27.93
C ASP A 142 8.63 0.48 27.62
N GLN A 143 8.03 1.10 28.66
CA GLN A 143 6.97 2.11 28.43
C GLN A 143 7.47 3.35 27.68
N ASP A 144 8.79 3.56 27.70
CA ASP A 144 9.46 4.73 27.10
C ASP A 144 10.02 4.47 25.69
N PHE A 145 10.06 3.21 25.21
CA PHE A 145 10.59 2.86 23.90
C PHE A 145 9.56 2.13 23.03
N PRO A 146 9.51 2.44 21.71
CA PRO A 146 8.71 1.67 20.77
C PRO A 146 9.26 0.25 20.67
N ASN A 147 8.37 -0.75 20.54
CA ASN A 147 8.77 -2.13 20.34
C ASN A 147 9.36 -2.34 18.93
N LEU A 148 10.03 -3.49 18.72
CA LEU A 148 10.67 -3.82 17.44
C LEU A 148 9.70 -3.76 16.25
N PHE A 149 8.45 -4.17 16.43
CA PHE A 149 7.43 -4.08 15.41
C PHE A 149 7.14 -2.63 15.02
N ASP A 150 6.92 -1.74 16.01
CA ASP A 150 6.67 -0.32 15.78
C ASP A 150 7.88 0.35 15.10
N ILE A 151 9.09 0.03 15.54
CA ILE A 151 10.32 0.54 14.90
C ILE A 151 10.38 0.12 13.43
N THR A 152 10.16 -1.15 13.15
CA THR A 152 10.22 -1.68 11.78
C THR A 152 9.15 -1.05 10.89
N MET A 153 7.91 -0.99 11.35
CA MET A 153 6.80 -0.44 10.57
C MET A 153 6.95 1.07 10.35
N ASN A 154 7.36 1.82 11.38
CA ASN A 154 7.59 3.25 11.25
C ASN A 154 8.77 3.55 10.32
N SER A 155 9.84 2.77 10.39
CA SER A 155 10.99 2.91 9.47
C SER A 155 10.55 2.64 8.03
N MET A 156 9.80 1.56 7.81
CA MET A 156 9.28 1.23 6.48
C MET A 156 8.35 2.33 5.96
N GLN A 157 7.41 2.81 6.76
CA GLN A 157 6.50 3.89 6.38
C GLN A 157 7.25 5.18 6.03
N THR A 158 8.27 5.54 6.83
CA THR A 158 9.13 6.71 6.53
C THR A 158 9.81 6.55 5.17
N LEU A 159 10.45 5.40 4.94
CA LEU A 159 11.15 5.15 3.68
C LEU A 159 10.18 5.14 2.49
N GLN A 160 9.01 4.50 2.63
CA GLN A 160 7.98 4.50 1.58
C GLN A 160 7.45 5.90 1.29
N HIS A 161 7.23 6.74 2.31
CA HIS A 161 6.78 8.12 2.13
C HIS A 161 7.80 8.94 1.33
N GLU A 162 9.07 8.91 1.73
CA GLU A 162 10.16 9.64 1.05
C GLU A 162 10.41 9.10 -0.35
N LEU A 163 10.44 7.77 -0.51
CA LEU A 163 10.58 7.14 -1.82
C LEU A 163 9.40 7.49 -2.74
N GLY A 164 8.17 7.49 -2.21
CA GLY A 164 6.97 7.88 -2.95
C GLY A 164 7.03 9.32 -3.44
N ASN A 165 7.49 10.25 -2.60
CA ASN A 165 7.70 11.64 -3.00
C ASN A 165 8.77 11.76 -4.10
N PHE A 166 9.86 11.00 -3.99
CA PHE A 166 10.92 10.97 -5.00
C PHE A 166 10.42 10.37 -6.32
N LYS A 167 9.76 9.23 -6.29
CA LYS A 167 9.22 8.55 -7.49
C LYS A 167 8.16 9.40 -8.20
N ALA A 168 7.34 10.13 -7.45
CA ALA A 168 6.34 11.03 -8.02
C ALA A 168 6.94 12.20 -8.83
N ILE A 169 8.25 12.48 -8.72
CA ILE A 169 8.89 13.58 -9.45
C ILE A 169 8.81 13.39 -10.97
N SER A 170 8.83 12.14 -11.45
CA SER A 170 8.73 11.82 -12.89
C SER A 170 7.33 12.02 -13.48
N ALA A 171 6.31 12.24 -12.64
CA ALA A 171 4.94 12.48 -13.09
C ALA A 171 4.72 13.94 -13.53
N ASP A 172 3.78 14.14 -14.47
CA ASP A 172 3.38 15.48 -14.93
C ASP A 172 2.60 16.25 -13.87
N VAL A 173 1.82 15.54 -13.09
CA VAL A 173 0.99 16.08 -12.02
C VAL A 173 1.17 15.22 -10.78
N ARG A 174 1.34 15.88 -9.63
CA ARG A 174 1.46 15.22 -8.34
C ARG A 174 0.33 15.64 -7.43
N ILE A 175 -0.33 14.65 -6.82
CA ILE A 175 -1.40 14.83 -5.84
C ILE A 175 -0.90 14.25 -4.52
N ASN A 176 -0.79 15.08 -3.50
CA ASN A 176 -0.40 14.69 -2.15
C ASN A 176 -1.54 15.06 -1.20
N PRO A 177 -2.50 14.16 -0.94
CA PRO A 177 -3.52 14.36 0.07
C PRO A 177 -2.89 14.51 1.46
N ASP A 178 -3.43 15.40 2.30
CA ASP A 178 -2.99 15.47 3.70
C ASP A 178 -3.56 14.28 4.49
N LEU A 179 -2.76 13.26 4.63
CA LEU A 179 -3.06 12.04 5.35
C LEU A 179 -2.32 11.96 6.69
N SER A 180 -1.75 13.06 7.20
CA SER A 180 -0.94 13.09 8.42
C SER A 180 -1.67 12.66 9.69
N GLU A 181 -3.00 12.65 9.69
CA GLU A 181 -3.85 12.22 10.80
C GLU A 181 -4.25 10.73 10.74
N PHE A 182 -3.85 10.05 9.67
CA PHE A 182 -4.23 8.66 9.41
C PHE A 182 -3.03 7.73 9.56
N THR A 183 -3.33 6.50 9.95
CA THR A 183 -2.39 5.39 9.89
C THR A 183 -2.78 4.43 8.76
N TRP A 184 -1.81 3.70 8.24
CA TRP A 184 -2.00 2.80 7.10
C TRP A 184 -2.99 1.64 7.33
N ILE A 185 -3.45 1.40 8.56
CA ILE A 185 -4.43 0.34 8.88
C ILE A 185 -5.82 0.88 9.19
N GLU A 186 -6.06 2.18 9.14
CA GLU A 186 -7.35 2.79 9.48
C GLU A 186 -8.35 2.74 8.31
N TYR A 187 -8.47 1.58 7.65
CA TYR A 187 -9.42 1.39 6.53
C TYR A 187 -10.88 1.69 6.88
N TYR A 188 -11.24 1.63 8.16
CA TYR A 188 -12.58 2.00 8.63
C TYR A 188 -12.88 3.51 8.49
N ARG A 189 -11.85 4.33 8.30
CA ARG A 189 -11.96 5.76 8.00
C ARG A 189 -11.86 6.06 6.50
N SER A 190 -12.17 5.07 5.66
CA SER A 190 -11.98 5.18 4.19
C SER A 190 -12.68 6.38 3.58
N GLN A 191 -13.88 6.75 4.06
CA GLN A 191 -14.58 7.93 3.53
C GLN A 191 -13.81 9.22 3.79
N GLU A 192 -13.27 9.41 5.00
CA GLU A 192 -12.47 10.60 5.33
C GLU A 192 -11.19 10.66 4.46
N ILE A 193 -10.55 9.52 4.22
CA ILE A 193 -9.35 9.43 3.37
C ILE A 193 -9.70 9.78 1.92
N ILE A 194 -10.84 9.29 1.41
CA ILE A 194 -11.35 9.62 0.07
C ILE A 194 -11.61 11.12 -0.05
N ASP A 195 -12.26 11.72 0.94
CA ASP A 195 -12.57 13.15 0.95
C ASP A 195 -11.29 14.01 0.90
N ARG A 196 -10.22 13.62 1.62
CA ARG A 196 -8.90 14.26 1.50
C ARG A 196 -8.31 14.14 0.10
N GLY A 197 -8.49 13.00 -0.55
CA GLY A 197 -8.07 12.79 -1.94
C GLY A 197 -8.82 13.69 -2.92
N ILE A 198 -10.13 13.82 -2.76
CA ILE A 198 -10.98 14.70 -3.56
C ILE A 198 -10.54 16.16 -3.38
N GLU A 199 -10.44 16.64 -2.14
CA GLU A 199 -10.00 18.00 -1.84
C GLU A 199 -8.63 18.34 -2.45
N ALA A 200 -7.65 17.41 -2.33
CA ALA A 200 -6.34 17.61 -2.90
C ALA A 200 -6.37 17.66 -4.43
N THR A 201 -7.23 16.86 -5.06
CA THR A 201 -7.40 16.83 -6.52
C THR A 201 -8.08 18.10 -7.03
N GLU A 202 -9.15 18.55 -6.38
CA GLU A 202 -9.89 19.77 -6.76
C GLU A 202 -9.00 21.01 -6.75
N ARG A 203 -8.11 21.13 -5.77
CA ARG A 203 -7.15 22.25 -5.69
C ARG A 203 -6.26 22.37 -6.92
N ILE A 204 -5.92 21.26 -7.57
CA ILE A 204 -5.01 21.26 -8.73
C ILE A 204 -5.72 20.89 -10.04
N LEU A 205 -7.04 20.71 -10.01
CA LEU A 205 -7.83 20.36 -11.19
C LEU A 205 -7.61 21.30 -12.37
N PRO A 206 -7.50 22.64 -12.21
CA PRO A 206 -7.16 23.54 -13.32
C PRO A 206 -5.83 23.17 -13.99
N ALA A 207 -4.79 22.86 -13.20
CA ALA A 207 -3.49 22.45 -13.74
C ALA A 207 -3.56 21.12 -14.49
N ILE A 208 -4.37 20.17 -14.00
CA ILE A 208 -4.63 18.89 -14.68
C ILE A 208 -5.29 19.15 -16.04
N LYS A 209 -6.36 19.95 -16.08
CA LYS A 209 -7.10 20.28 -17.31
C LYS A 209 -6.18 20.94 -18.33
N LYS A 210 -5.40 21.93 -17.90
CA LYS A 210 -4.44 22.62 -18.78
C LYS A 210 -3.42 21.63 -19.38
N LYS A 211 -2.85 20.73 -18.59
CA LYS A 211 -1.93 19.69 -19.07
C LYS A 211 -2.60 18.73 -20.06
N ALA A 212 -3.86 18.40 -19.82
CA ALA A 212 -4.63 17.50 -20.67
C ALA A 212 -5.19 18.17 -21.94
N GLY A 213 -4.95 19.49 -22.15
CA GLY A 213 -5.53 20.21 -23.27
C GLY A 213 -7.06 20.34 -23.19
N LEU A 214 -7.63 20.27 -21.98
CA LEU A 214 -9.06 20.35 -21.72
C LEU A 214 -9.51 21.76 -21.27
N ASP A 215 -8.64 22.74 -21.38
CA ASP A 215 -8.99 24.13 -21.14
C ASP A 215 -9.83 24.64 -22.34
N VAL A 216 -11.13 24.80 -22.09
CA VAL A 216 -12.08 25.50 -22.97
C VAL A 216 -12.45 26.80 -22.27
#